data_b38ba60b8efa04c5971bd7ec31e1ef28
#
_entry.id   b38ba60b8efa04c5971bd7ec31e1ef28
#
_cell.length_a   1.000
_cell.length_b   1.000
_cell.length_c   1.000
_cell.angle_alpha   90.00
_cell.angle_beta   90.00
_cell.angle_gamma   90.00
#
_symmetry.space_group_name_H-M   'P 1'
#
loop_
_entity.id
_entity.type
_entity.pdbx_description
1 polymer ?
#
loop_
_entity_poly.entity_id
_entity_poly.type
_entity_poly.pdbx_seq_one_letter_code
_entity_poly.pdbx_strand_id
1 'polypeptide(L)'
;MKEPETGKKENTGKSGYSITTWRLHLWCRHPEWLRTTQEFYNRIAEFYYNLLLDHTELWELGSQQTLRELEIMSIPGRGGRIPSDPLPWQKVPLYFRRAAANEGIASAKSYLSRFTQDEKIGRAEKLNAAVTYYKGMYQDFSAKEITLRVWTGDTWTWMHCRLSGRDFPE
;
A
#
# COMPACT_ATOMS: atom_id res chain seq x y z
N MET A 1 23.67 27.66 -53.31
CA MET A 1 22.58 27.96 -52.37
C MET A 1 21.91 26.66 -52.02
N LYS A 2 22.19 26.12 -50.85
CA LYS A 2 21.55 24.89 -50.32
C LYS A 2 20.59 25.32 -49.19
N GLU A 3 19.33 24.95 -49.35
CA GLU A 3 18.30 25.16 -48.33
C GLU A 3 18.53 24.21 -47.13
N PRO A 4 18.22 24.65 -45.91
CA PRO A 4 18.34 23.77 -44.74
C PRO A 4 17.07 22.89 -44.59
N GLU A 5 17.30 21.59 -44.49
CA GLU A 5 16.27 20.59 -44.14
C GLU A 5 15.76 20.87 -42.74
N THR A 6 14.47 21.14 -42.64
CA THR A 6 13.75 21.21 -41.37
C THR A 6 13.46 19.81 -40.87
N GLY A 7 14.24 19.36 -39.90
CA GLY A 7 14.01 18.11 -39.17
C GLY A 7 12.67 18.15 -38.42
N LYS A 8 11.69 17.36 -38.87
CA LYS A 8 10.50 17.04 -38.11
C LYS A 8 10.90 16.31 -36.84
N LYS A 9 10.75 16.93 -35.69
CA LYS A 9 10.75 16.22 -34.40
C LYS A 9 9.50 15.35 -34.35
N GLU A 10 9.67 14.03 -34.43
CA GLU A 10 8.65 13.07 -34.10
C GLU A 10 8.31 13.20 -32.62
N ASN A 11 7.11 13.68 -32.39
CA ASN A 11 6.52 13.76 -31.07
C ASN A 11 6.06 12.33 -30.70
N THR A 12 6.92 11.56 -30.03
CA THR A 12 6.54 10.27 -29.45
C THR A 12 5.52 10.52 -28.37
N GLY A 13 4.24 10.48 -28.76
CA GLY A 13 3.11 10.64 -27.88
C GLY A 13 3.20 9.65 -26.73
N LYS A 14 3.38 10.15 -25.50
CA LYS A 14 3.18 9.35 -24.29
C LYS A 14 1.74 8.85 -24.35
N SER A 15 1.58 7.54 -24.49
CA SER A 15 0.31 6.85 -24.37
C SER A 15 -0.28 7.19 -23.01
N GLY A 16 -1.28 8.07 -22.99
CA GLY A 16 -1.98 8.46 -21.78
C GLY A 16 -2.88 7.33 -21.33
N TYR A 17 -2.64 6.79 -20.12
CA TYR A 17 -3.55 5.82 -19.51
C TYR A 17 -4.69 6.59 -18.82
N SER A 18 -5.92 6.18 -19.10
CA SER A 18 -7.08 6.62 -18.33
C SER A 18 -7.34 5.58 -17.22
N ILE A 19 -7.44 6.06 -15.98
CA ILE A 19 -7.78 5.24 -14.83
C ILE A 19 -9.25 5.50 -14.48
N THR A 20 -10.06 4.44 -14.51
CA THR A 20 -11.45 4.51 -14.07
C THR A 20 -11.60 3.80 -12.74
N THR A 21 -12.19 4.47 -11.76
CA THR A 21 -12.47 3.91 -10.44
C THR A 21 -13.93 3.54 -10.31
N TRP A 22 -14.20 2.31 -9.90
CA TRP A 22 -15.54 1.79 -9.69
C TRP A 22 -15.80 1.58 -8.21
N ARG A 23 -16.98 1.94 -7.74
CA ARG A 23 -17.46 1.64 -6.39
C ARG A 23 -18.42 0.48 -6.45
N LEU A 24 -18.07 -0.64 -5.84
CA LEU A 24 -18.86 -1.86 -5.80
C LEU A 24 -19.25 -2.19 -4.36
N HIS A 25 -20.40 -2.83 -4.20
CA HIS A 25 -20.78 -3.45 -2.93
C HIS A 25 -20.18 -4.85 -2.85
N LEU A 26 -19.61 -5.17 -1.70
CA LEU A 26 -19.01 -6.45 -1.41
C LEU A 26 -19.89 -7.24 -0.44
N TRP A 27 -20.27 -8.44 -0.84
CA TRP A 27 -21.04 -9.39 -0.01
C TRP A 27 -20.17 -10.59 0.29
N CYS A 28 -19.95 -10.91 1.55
CA CYS A 28 -19.15 -12.04 1.98
C CYS A 28 -19.80 -12.74 3.17
N ARG A 29 -19.39 -14.00 3.36
CA ARG A 29 -19.93 -14.85 4.45
C ARG A 29 -19.45 -14.39 5.82
N HIS A 30 -18.25 -13.83 5.92
CA HIS A 30 -17.57 -13.46 7.16
C HIS A 30 -17.09 -11.99 7.11
N PRO A 31 -18.02 -11.01 7.21
CA PRO A 31 -17.63 -9.59 7.17
C PRO A 31 -16.74 -9.18 8.35
N GLU A 32 -16.81 -9.91 9.47
CA GLU A 32 -15.92 -9.73 10.62
C GLU A 32 -14.44 -9.93 10.27
N TRP A 33 -14.11 -10.83 9.34
CA TRP A 33 -12.72 -11.04 8.90
C TRP A 33 -12.18 -9.86 8.09
N LEU A 34 -13.04 -9.14 7.38
CA LEU A 34 -12.60 -7.90 6.70
C LEU A 34 -12.21 -6.84 7.73
N ARG A 35 -12.97 -6.71 8.82
CA ARG A 35 -12.64 -5.78 9.91
C ARG A 35 -11.33 -6.18 10.59
N THR A 36 -11.19 -7.44 10.97
CA THR A 36 -9.96 -7.97 11.58
C THR A 36 -8.75 -7.79 10.66
N THR A 37 -8.94 -7.96 9.34
CA THR A 37 -7.90 -7.72 8.35
C THR A 37 -7.52 -6.24 8.29
N GLN A 38 -8.51 -5.33 8.32
CA GLN A 38 -8.27 -3.88 8.31
C GLN A 38 -7.56 -3.41 9.59
N GLU A 39 -7.97 -3.91 10.74
CA GLU A 39 -7.30 -3.63 12.02
C GLU A 39 -5.84 -4.07 11.99
N PHE A 40 -5.56 -5.27 11.48
CA PHE A 40 -4.20 -5.78 11.36
C PHE A 40 -3.38 -4.98 10.33
N TYR A 41 -3.99 -4.61 9.20
CA TYR A 41 -3.38 -3.74 8.20
C TYR A 41 -2.93 -2.41 8.80
N ASN A 42 -3.82 -1.75 9.56
CA ASN A 42 -3.51 -0.48 10.18
C ASN A 42 -2.43 -0.60 11.27
N ARG A 43 -2.38 -1.67 12.04
CA ARG A 43 -1.30 -1.92 13.01
C ARG A 43 0.08 -2.04 12.32
N ILE A 44 0.14 -2.68 11.16
CA ILE A 44 1.37 -2.75 10.37
C ILE A 44 1.70 -1.38 9.76
N ALA A 45 0.72 -0.66 9.25
CA ALA A 45 0.91 0.70 8.74
C ALA A 45 1.42 1.66 9.83
N GLU A 46 0.86 1.59 11.03
CA GLU A 46 1.30 2.36 12.21
C GLU A 46 2.74 2.04 12.59
N PHE A 47 3.14 0.78 12.54
CA PHE A 47 4.53 0.39 12.77
C PHE A 47 5.47 1.11 11.77
N TYR A 48 5.20 1.06 10.48
CA TYR A 48 6.03 1.72 9.47
C TYR A 48 5.91 3.25 9.49
N TYR A 49 4.77 3.79 9.87
CA TYR A 49 4.56 5.22 10.11
C TYR A 49 5.50 5.73 11.20
N ASN A 50 5.51 5.07 12.36
CA ASN A 50 6.36 5.47 13.48
C ASN A 50 7.84 5.23 13.16
N LEU A 51 8.17 4.08 12.56
CA LEU A 51 9.55 3.76 12.19
C LEU A 51 10.13 4.83 11.24
N LEU A 52 9.38 5.30 10.24
CA LEU A 52 9.84 6.38 9.38
C LEU A 52 9.99 7.70 10.13
N LEU A 53 9.08 8.04 11.05
CA LEU A 53 9.16 9.29 11.81
C LEU A 53 10.33 9.30 12.81
N ASP A 54 10.75 8.15 13.29
CA ASP A 54 11.88 8.01 14.21
C ASP A 54 13.26 8.01 13.50
N HIS A 55 13.25 7.82 12.15
CA HIS A 55 14.45 7.79 11.31
C HIS A 55 14.53 9.00 10.36
N THR A 56 15.03 10.12 10.88
CA THR A 56 15.08 11.41 10.14
C THR A 56 15.91 11.33 8.87
N GLU A 57 16.90 10.47 8.81
CA GLU A 57 17.75 10.21 7.63
C GLU A 57 16.98 9.65 6.44
N LEU A 58 15.76 9.11 6.65
CA LEU A 58 14.91 8.55 5.59
C LEU A 58 13.90 9.55 5.04
N TRP A 59 13.73 10.73 5.67
CA TRP A 59 12.63 11.64 5.36
C TRP A 59 12.68 12.18 3.92
N GLU A 60 13.89 12.46 3.43
CA GLU A 60 14.11 13.03 2.09
C GLU A 60 14.10 11.97 0.96
N LEU A 61 14.06 10.69 1.32
CA LEU A 61 14.08 9.61 0.33
C LEU A 61 12.76 9.50 -0.44
N GLY A 62 12.85 9.13 -1.72
CA GLY A 62 11.68 8.74 -2.51
C GLY A 62 10.97 7.51 -1.92
N SER A 63 9.65 7.38 -2.11
CA SER A 63 8.83 6.35 -1.45
C SER A 63 9.31 4.92 -1.67
N GLN A 64 9.81 4.59 -2.86
CA GLN A 64 10.36 3.25 -3.14
C GLN A 64 11.65 2.97 -2.36
N GLN A 65 12.54 3.96 -2.26
CA GLN A 65 13.77 3.85 -1.50
C GLN A 65 13.47 3.78 -0.01
N THR A 66 12.56 4.62 0.49
CA THR A 66 12.06 4.57 1.88
C THR A 66 11.54 3.18 2.22
N LEU A 67 10.67 2.60 1.37
CA LEU A 67 10.15 1.24 1.60
C LEU A 67 11.25 0.21 1.69
N ARG A 68 12.25 0.28 0.80
CA ARG A 68 13.39 -0.64 0.80
C ARG A 68 14.18 -0.55 2.10
N GLU A 69 14.52 0.66 2.55
CA GLU A 69 15.28 0.86 3.80
C GLU A 69 14.48 0.37 5.02
N LEU A 70 13.19 0.70 5.10
CA LEU A 70 12.31 0.22 6.17
C LEU A 70 12.16 -1.32 6.16
N GLU A 71 12.12 -1.97 4.99
CA GLU A 71 12.15 -3.44 4.92
C GLU A 71 13.49 -4.02 5.40
N ILE A 72 14.61 -3.35 5.10
CA ILE A 72 15.94 -3.74 5.59
C ILE A 72 16.00 -3.68 7.12
N MET A 73 15.43 -2.65 7.71
CA MET A 73 15.41 -2.41 9.16
C MET A 73 14.44 -3.35 9.90
N SER A 74 13.36 -3.78 9.25
CA SER A 74 12.26 -4.49 9.95
C SER A 74 12.17 -5.98 9.65
N ILE A 75 12.80 -6.47 8.58
CA ILE A 75 12.66 -7.87 8.15
C ILE A 75 14.03 -8.56 8.16
N PRO A 76 14.11 -9.80 8.69
CA PRO A 76 15.32 -10.60 8.62
C PRO A 76 15.83 -10.73 7.18
N GLY A 77 17.11 -10.45 6.99
CA GLY A 77 17.74 -10.49 5.68
C GLY A 77 18.25 -11.87 5.29
N ARG A 78 18.65 -12.02 4.03
CA ARG A 78 19.40 -13.20 3.58
C ARG A 78 20.71 -13.30 4.35
N GLY A 79 21.14 -14.53 4.65
CA GLY A 79 22.38 -14.78 5.41
C GLY A 79 22.25 -14.50 6.92
N GLY A 80 21.04 -14.41 7.46
CA GLY A 80 20.82 -14.25 8.91
C GLY A 80 20.98 -12.82 9.42
N ARG A 81 20.93 -11.81 8.56
CA ARG A 81 20.94 -10.41 9.01
C ARG A 81 19.78 -10.17 9.96
N ILE A 82 20.12 -9.71 11.18
CA ILE A 82 19.16 -9.33 12.21
C ILE A 82 18.68 -7.90 11.91
N PRO A 83 17.35 -7.65 11.81
CA PRO A 83 16.81 -6.31 11.64
C PRO A 83 17.04 -5.46 12.90
N SER A 84 17.30 -4.15 12.74
CA SER A 84 17.43 -3.22 13.85
C SER A 84 16.12 -2.98 14.60
N ASP A 85 15.02 -2.93 13.84
CA ASP A 85 13.67 -2.64 14.32
C ASP A 85 12.70 -3.72 13.85
N PRO A 86 12.74 -4.93 14.41
CA PRO A 86 12.04 -6.07 13.88
C PRO A 86 10.51 -5.89 13.90
N LEU A 87 9.87 -6.22 12.77
CA LEU A 87 8.41 -6.26 12.70
C LEU A 87 7.87 -7.29 13.73
N PRO A 88 6.98 -6.89 14.66
CA PRO A 88 6.59 -7.75 15.78
C PRO A 88 5.69 -8.93 15.37
N TRP A 89 5.23 -8.98 14.12
CA TRP A 89 4.35 -10.05 13.63
C TRP A 89 5.07 -10.94 12.61
N GLN A 90 4.96 -12.24 12.83
CA GLN A 90 5.48 -13.26 11.92
C GLN A 90 4.42 -13.64 10.87
N LYS A 91 4.89 -14.24 9.77
CA LYS A 91 4.04 -14.81 8.71
C LYS A 91 3.07 -13.81 8.05
N VAL A 92 3.43 -12.53 8.02
CA VAL A 92 2.67 -11.52 7.26
C VAL A 92 2.94 -11.70 5.77
N PRO A 93 1.92 -11.88 4.92
CA PRO A 93 2.11 -12.01 3.48
C PRO A 93 2.82 -10.79 2.90
N LEU A 94 3.78 -11.02 2.00
CA LEU A 94 4.65 -9.98 1.44
C LEU A 94 3.87 -8.78 0.89
N TYR A 95 2.88 -9.04 0.05
CA TYR A 95 2.12 -7.96 -0.59
C TYR A 95 1.22 -7.20 0.39
N PHE A 96 0.67 -7.89 1.38
CA PHE A 96 -0.08 -7.24 2.46
C PHE A 96 0.81 -6.32 3.29
N ARG A 97 1.97 -6.81 3.71
CA ARG A 97 2.94 -6.01 4.45
C ARG A 97 3.38 -4.78 3.66
N ARG A 98 3.70 -4.94 2.36
CA ARG A 98 4.12 -3.83 1.51
C ARG A 98 3.01 -2.81 1.27
N ALA A 99 1.76 -3.25 1.11
CA ALA A 99 0.63 -2.36 0.99
C ALA A 99 0.46 -1.53 2.27
N ALA A 100 0.51 -2.16 3.44
CA ALA A 100 0.43 -1.48 4.73
C ALA A 100 1.65 -0.56 4.99
N ALA A 101 2.85 -0.98 4.61
CA ALA A 101 4.04 -0.13 4.71
C ALA A 101 3.94 1.13 3.83
N ASN A 102 3.44 0.99 2.60
CA ASN A 102 3.21 2.15 1.72
C ASN A 102 2.17 3.11 2.30
N GLU A 103 1.13 2.61 2.95
CA GLU A 103 0.16 3.44 3.69
C GLU A 103 0.82 4.18 4.84
N GLY A 104 1.62 3.50 5.65
CA GLY A 104 2.39 4.11 6.74
C GLY A 104 3.35 5.20 6.23
N ILE A 105 4.07 4.94 5.13
CA ILE A 105 4.97 5.91 4.51
C ILE A 105 4.19 7.13 3.99
N ALA A 106 3.06 6.93 3.32
CA ALA A 106 2.24 8.03 2.80
C ALA A 106 1.69 8.90 3.94
N SER A 107 1.21 8.27 5.00
CA SER A 107 0.72 8.94 6.21
C SER A 107 1.83 9.71 6.92
N ALA A 108 3.04 9.13 7.06
CA ALA A 108 4.19 9.80 7.66
C ALA A 108 4.64 11.02 6.84
N LYS A 109 4.75 10.89 5.52
CA LYS A 109 5.10 12.02 4.63
C LYS A 109 4.06 13.12 4.65
N SER A 110 2.77 12.77 4.72
CA SER A 110 1.69 13.75 4.90
C SER A 110 1.80 14.48 6.25
N TYR A 111 2.14 13.76 7.32
CA TYR A 111 2.40 14.37 8.62
C TYR A 111 3.60 15.32 8.56
N LEU A 112 4.74 14.89 8.02
CA LEU A 112 5.95 15.70 7.90
C LEU A 112 5.72 16.98 7.10
N SER A 113 4.99 16.90 5.99
CA SER A 113 4.63 18.07 5.20
C SER A 113 3.79 19.10 5.98
N ARG A 114 2.91 18.66 6.88
CA ARG A 114 2.13 19.54 7.76
C ARG A 114 2.96 20.05 8.94
N PHE A 115 3.78 19.22 9.51
CA PHE A 115 4.67 19.56 10.63
C PHE A 115 5.68 20.66 10.27
N THR A 116 6.17 20.69 9.03
CA THR A 116 7.04 21.79 8.55
C THR A 116 6.31 23.13 8.46
N GLN A 117 4.97 23.13 8.41
CA GLN A 117 4.15 24.34 8.39
C GLN A 117 3.68 24.76 9.79
N ASP A 118 3.45 23.78 10.67
CA ASP A 118 3.03 24.00 12.05
C ASP A 118 3.58 22.88 12.95
N GLU A 119 4.60 23.20 13.74
CA GLU A 119 5.27 22.27 14.67
C GLU A 119 4.38 21.80 15.83
N LYS A 120 3.20 22.42 16.02
CA LYS A 120 2.23 21.99 17.05
C LYS A 120 1.38 20.80 16.66
N ILE A 121 1.47 20.35 15.40
CA ILE A 121 0.72 19.18 14.94
C ILE A 121 1.30 17.91 15.57
N GLY A 122 0.48 17.20 16.36
CA GLY A 122 0.85 15.92 16.94
C GLY A 122 0.88 14.77 15.93
N ARG A 123 1.65 13.73 16.24
CA ARG A 123 1.63 12.47 15.48
C ARG A 123 0.25 11.81 15.60
N ALA A 124 -0.17 11.10 14.58
CA ALA A 124 -1.38 10.29 14.66
C ALA A 124 -1.19 9.14 15.66
N GLU A 125 -2.12 8.98 16.59
CA GLU A 125 -2.11 7.87 17.54
C GLU A 125 -2.54 6.55 16.88
N LYS A 126 -3.45 6.63 15.91
CA LYS A 126 -3.96 5.48 15.16
C LYS A 126 -4.20 5.86 13.71
N LEU A 127 -3.95 4.90 12.83
CA LEU A 127 -4.35 4.97 11.44
C LEU A 127 -5.67 4.23 11.23
N ASN A 128 -6.45 4.68 10.26
CA ASN A 128 -7.72 4.06 9.88
C ASN A 128 -7.88 4.06 8.36
N ALA A 129 -6.94 3.43 7.70
CA ALA A 129 -6.94 3.29 6.25
C ALA A 129 -7.74 2.06 5.80
N ALA A 130 -8.30 2.13 4.61
CA ALA A 130 -8.84 0.97 3.93
C ALA A 130 -7.72 0.04 3.46
N VAL A 131 -7.96 -1.27 3.46
CA VAL A 131 -6.96 -2.24 2.97
C VAL A 131 -6.79 -2.11 1.47
N THR A 132 -5.56 -1.88 1.02
CA THR A 132 -5.20 -1.92 -0.39
C THR A 132 -4.79 -3.35 -0.77
N TYR A 133 -5.55 -3.98 -1.65
CA TYR A 133 -5.29 -5.33 -2.14
C TYR A 133 -4.46 -5.29 -3.41
N TYR A 134 -3.19 -5.71 -3.35
CA TYR A 134 -2.34 -5.89 -4.51
C TYR A 134 -2.58 -7.25 -5.18
N LYS A 135 -2.18 -7.36 -6.45
CA LYS A 135 -2.17 -8.64 -7.16
C LYS A 135 -1.39 -9.69 -6.33
N GLY A 136 -2.00 -10.85 -6.13
CA GLY A 136 -1.48 -11.89 -5.23
C GLY A 136 -2.13 -11.90 -3.84
N MET A 137 -2.94 -10.87 -3.50
CA MET A 137 -3.80 -10.84 -2.32
C MET A 137 -5.26 -11.07 -2.67
N TYR A 138 -5.59 -11.15 -3.93
CA TYR A 138 -6.89 -11.54 -4.45
C TYR A 138 -6.73 -12.48 -5.64
N GLN A 139 -7.76 -13.24 -5.94
CA GLN A 139 -7.89 -14.14 -7.08
C GLN A 139 -9.34 -14.19 -7.54
N ASP A 140 -9.60 -14.87 -8.64
CA ASP A 140 -10.95 -15.07 -9.20
C ASP A 140 -11.73 -13.75 -9.40
N PHE A 141 -11.00 -12.68 -9.79
CA PHE A 141 -11.62 -11.38 -10.00
C PHE A 141 -12.39 -11.34 -11.31
N SER A 142 -13.68 -11.04 -11.18
CA SER A 142 -14.61 -10.79 -12.31
C SER A 142 -15.54 -9.63 -11.98
N ALA A 143 -16.47 -9.32 -12.90
CA ALA A 143 -17.51 -8.33 -12.64
C ALA A 143 -18.46 -8.71 -11.48
N LYS A 144 -18.54 -9.96 -11.10
CA LYS A 144 -19.52 -10.50 -10.14
C LYS A 144 -18.93 -11.03 -8.85
N GLU A 145 -17.62 -11.34 -8.84
CA GLU A 145 -16.99 -11.99 -7.70
C GLU A 145 -15.50 -11.67 -7.58
N ILE A 146 -15.00 -11.85 -6.37
CA ILE A 146 -13.59 -11.76 -6.04
C ILE A 146 -13.30 -12.67 -4.85
N THR A 147 -12.14 -13.30 -4.83
CA THR A 147 -11.66 -14.04 -3.67
C THR A 147 -10.52 -13.25 -3.03
N LEU A 148 -10.71 -12.84 -1.77
CA LEU A 148 -9.77 -12.01 -1.02
C LEU A 148 -8.99 -12.84 -0.02
N ARG A 149 -7.69 -12.54 0.13
CA ARG A 149 -6.89 -13.09 1.22
C ARG A 149 -7.12 -12.26 2.48
N VAL A 150 -7.69 -12.86 3.51
CA VAL A 150 -8.09 -12.19 4.74
C VAL A 150 -7.45 -12.82 5.97
N TRP A 151 -7.29 -12.01 7.01
CA TRP A 151 -6.84 -12.41 8.33
C TRP A 151 -8.04 -12.69 9.23
N THR A 152 -8.13 -13.90 9.76
CA THR A 152 -9.25 -14.32 10.63
C THR A 152 -9.07 -13.88 12.09
N GLY A 153 -7.89 -13.38 12.46
CA GLY A 153 -7.45 -13.15 13.85
C GLY A 153 -6.38 -14.16 14.29
N ASP A 154 -6.32 -15.32 13.62
CA ASP A 154 -5.41 -16.41 13.93
C ASP A 154 -4.62 -16.88 12.69
N THR A 155 -5.28 -16.99 11.55
CA THR A 155 -4.68 -17.50 10.32
C THR A 155 -5.10 -16.71 9.09
N TRP A 156 -4.30 -16.83 8.02
CA TRP A 156 -4.63 -16.30 6.70
C TRP A 156 -5.44 -17.31 5.92
N THR A 157 -6.57 -16.86 5.36
CA THR A 157 -7.44 -17.69 4.51
C THR A 157 -7.92 -16.94 3.28
N TRP A 158 -8.48 -17.66 2.33
CA TRP A 158 -9.15 -17.10 1.17
C TRP A 158 -10.65 -17.04 1.42
N MET A 159 -11.25 -15.87 1.20
CA MET A 159 -12.67 -15.64 1.37
C MET A 159 -13.29 -15.22 0.04
N HIS A 160 -14.23 -16.03 -0.44
CA HIS A 160 -15.01 -15.71 -1.62
C HIS A 160 -16.03 -14.62 -1.30
N CYS A 161 -16.13 -13.61 -2.17
CA CYS A 161 -17.03 -12.47 -2.06
C CYS A 161 -17.76 -12.25 -3.37
N ARG A 162 -19.02 -11.83 -3.29
CA ARG A 162 -19.79 -11.37 -4.43
C ARG A 162 -19.71 -9.87 -4.57
N LEU A 163 -19.63 -9.39 -5.80
CA LEU A 163 -19.62 -7.98 -6.14
C LEU A 163 -20.95 -7.58 -6.76
N SER A 164 -21.44 -6.38 -6.44
CA SER A 164 -22.56 -5.78 -7.13
C SER A 164 -22.34 -4.28 -7.33
N GLY A 165 -22.63 -3.80 -8.51
CA GLY A 165 -22.55 -2.38 -8.88
C GLY A 165 -23.23 -2.19 -10.22
N ARG A 166 -23.84 -1.01 -10.44
CA ARG A 166 -24.69 -0.76 -11.60
C ARG A 166 -23.93 -0.67 -12.93
N ASP A 167 -22.69 -0.21 -12.89
CA ASP A 167 -21.96 0.22 -14.11
C ASP A 167 -20.61 -0.49 -14.30
N PHE A 168 -20.42 -1.64 -13.65
CA PHE A 168 -19.19 -2.40 -13.84
C PHE A 168 -19.29 -3.18 -15.16
N PRO A 169 -18.41 -2.95 -16.13
CA PRO A 169 -18.45 -3.66 -17.42
C PRO A 169 -18.20 -5.16 -17.20
N GLU A 170 -18.97 -5.97 -17.91
CA GLU A 170 -18.81 -7.44 -17.95
C GLU A 170 -17.58 -7.85 -18.76
#